data_66f16ddae442b9267feb5f991d139ae5
#
_entry.id   66f16ddae442b9267feb5f991d139ae5
#
_cell.length_a   1.000
_cell.length_b   1.000
_cell.length_c   1.000
_cell.angle_alpha   90.00
_cell.angle_beta   90.00
_cell.angle_gamma   90.00
#
_symmetry.space_group_name_H-M   'P 1'
#
loop_
_entity.id
_entity.type
_entity.pdbx_description
1 polymer ?
#
loop_
_entity_poly.entity_id
_entity_poly.type
_entity_poly.pdbx_seq_one_letter_code
_entity_poly.pdbx_strand_id
1 'polypeptide(L)'
;LRSNAAQNFGATITGSLNSIESKTASSNYSGVANSIIGVANREFNANGALIFGAGNEITNSVADIYSAPTSGGNSPKELQQRLMIAIKAAESGGSTMAIGGGNKADYTQKTQITGVNNTVTGTADTIAKLNYVSGFKNTVTNASNNIVMGNDHTVTADNTVAIGGLSGADARSVANTTSIGYDAKVNQEGGVALGYKSNATVDKGAAGYDPTTGTASTETNSTWKATSAAVSVGDVGNGITRQITSVAAGIADTDAVNVAQLKQAVAGASNRINKLGDRVDRVGAGAAALAALHPQDFDPDDKWDFAAGYGNYKGAHAVAVGAFYRPNEDTTFSVGGSFGGGENMVNVGVSWKLGQKNTISRSRVSIAKDMLAMKNQIEVLTKKLESYESGKPARAVSVSAGAITFPDVPENHWAYAYVKSLADKGYLQGYSDGEFKGDRAMTCYEYAAIIYRALQNGAPSDGTMARSVDEFGPELVKVQNIDRFRVDRISGKDNDRNKVERVRINDKDNAEKNDYRDVYGSRIAK
;
A
#
# COMPACT_ATOMS: atom_id res chain seq x y z
N LEU A 1 32.71 -49.61 -48.55
CA LEU A 1 31.75 -48.65 -49.14
C LEU A 1 30.59 -49.43 -49.71
N ARG A 2 29.38 -49.10 -49.23
CA ARG A 2 28.17 -49.67 -49.76
C ARG A 2 27.29 -48.53 -50.30
N SER A 3 26.93 -48.59 -51.55
CA SER A 3 26.11 -47.61 -52.21
C SER A 3 25.14 -48.33 -53.13
N ASN A 4 23.89 -47.97 -53.16
CA ASN A 4 22.92 -48.41 -54.12
C ASN A 4 23.05 -47.53 -55.38
N ALA A 5 23.73 -48.06 -56.38
CA ALA A 5 24.28 -47.29 -57.51
C ALA A 5 23.23 -46.62 -58.42
N ALA A 6 21.97 -47.00 -58.38
CA ALA A 6 20.99 -46.53 -59.40
C ALA A 6 20.52 -45.08 -59.17
N GLN A 7 20.61 -44.54 -57.96
CA GLN A 7 20.06 -43.21 -57.62
C GLN A 7 21.00 -42.30 -56.82
N ASN A 8 22.17 -42.74 -56.39
CA ASN A 8 23.11 -41.97 -55.58
C ASN A 8 23.99 -41.00 -56.40
N PHE A 9 23.34 -40.17 -57.19
CA PHE A 9 24.06 -39.25 -58.09
C PHE A 9 24.73 -38.12 -57.31
N GLY A 10 26.01 -37.91 -57.57
CA GLY A 10 26.77 -36.88 -56.89
C GLY A 10 27.06 -37.18 -55.42
N ALA A 11 26.85 -38.38 -54.95
CA ALA A 11 27.15 -38.78 -53.60
C ALA A 11 28.66 -39.00 -53.37
N THR A 12 29.15 -38.64 -52.19
CA THR A 12 30.54 -38.78 -51.80
C THR A 12 30.67 -39.56 -50.48
N ILE A 13 31.53 -40.55 -50.45
CA ILE A 13 31.87 -41.30 -49.23
C ILE A 13 33.40 -41.26 -49.00
N THR A 14 33.80 -40.80 -47.85
CA THR A 14 35.21 -40.86 -47.39
C THR A 14 35.29 -41.55 -46.05
N GLY A 15 36.18 -42.48 -45.90
CA GLY A 15 36.41 -43.27 -44.67
C GLY A 15 36.00 -44.73 -44.82
N SER A 16 35.64 -45.40 -43.70
CA SER A 16 35.39 -46.82 -43.67
C SER A 16 34.05 -47.20 -43.10
N LEU A 17 33.47 -48.31 -43.60
CA LEU A 17 32.22 -48.87 -43.13
C LEU A 17 30.99 -47.88 -43.23
N ASN A 18 31.07 -46.94 -44.14
CA ASN A 18 29.96 -46.02 -44.42
C ASN A 18 29.05 -46.59 -45.54
N SER A 19 27.75 -46.24 -45.51
CA SER A 19 26.83 -46.60 -46.58
C SER A 19 25.93 -45.43 -46.95
N ILE A 20 25.71 -45.27 -48.26
CA ILE A 20 24.61 -44.47 -48.84
C ILE A 20 23.71 -45.42 -49.63
N GLU A 21 22.46 -45.54 -49.24
CA GLU A 21 21.51 -46.47 -49.79
C GLU A 21 20.23 -45.71 -50.25
N SER A 22 19.85 -45.89 -51.49
CA SER A 22 18.61 -45.31 -52.04
C SER A 22 17.46 -46.28 -51.94
N LYS A 23 16.27 -45.76 -51.77
CA LYS A 23 15.02 -46.55 -51.84
C LYS A 23 14.75 -46.94 -53.30
N THR A 24 14.58 -48.21 -53.54
CA THR A 24 14.26 -48.74 -54.88
C THR A 24 12.81 -48.56 -55.25
N ALA A 25 12.31 -47.36 -55.43
CA ALA A 25 10.96 -47.15 -55.93
C ALA A 25 10.89 -45.97 -56.90
N SER A 26 10.45 -46.27 -57.92
CA SER A 26 9.95 -45.86 -59.21
C SER A 26 9.96 -44.41 -59.69
N SER A 27 10.04 -43.36 -58.91
CA SER A 27 9.97 -41.99 -59.45
C SER A 27 10.66 -40.89 -58.63
N ASN A 28 11.10 -41.16 -57.42
CA ASN A 28 11.71 -40.15 -56.57
C ASN A 28 13.20 -40.36 -56.48
N TYR A 29 13.98 -39.37 -56.81
CA TYR A 29 15.43 -39.39 -56.67
C TYR A 29 15.80 -39.38 -55.19
N SER A 30 16.49 -40.42 -54.69
CA SER A 30 17.09 -40.49 -53.38
C SER A 30 18.58 -40.79 -53.44
N GLY A 31 19.32 -40.39 -52.46
CA GLY A 31 20.80 -40.50 -52.46
C GLY A 31 21.54 -39.40 -53.22
N VAL A 32 20.81 -38.39 -53.75
CA VAL A 32 21.39 -37.31 -54.55
C VAL A 32 22.12 -36.32 -53.69
N ALA A 33 23.35 -35.99 -54.07
CA ALA A 33 24.22 -34.99 -53.46
C ALA A 33 24.51 -35.24 -51.97
N ASN A 34 24.48 -36.46 -51.53
CA ASN A 34 24.80 -36.85 -50.16
C ASN A 34 26.32 -36.87 -49.95
N SER A 35 26.78 -36.58 -48.72
CA SER A 35 28.18 -36.61 -48.36
C SER A 35 28.41 -37.25 -47.00
N ILE A 36 29.23 -38.29 -46.95
CA ILE A 36 29.65 -38.91 -45.70
C ILE A 36 31.16 -38.82 -45.57
N ILE A 37 31.63 -38.33 -44.44
CA ILE A 37 33.02 -38.34 -44.04
C ILE A 37 33.11 -38.99 -42.64
N GLY A 38 33.77 -40.14 -42.51
CA GLY A 38 33.93 -40.77 -41.20
C GLY A 38 33.88 -42.30 -41.22
N VAL A 39 33.34 -42.87 -40.14
CA VAL A 39 33.35 -44.33 -39.92
C VAL A 39 31.99 -44.81 -39.45
N ALA A 40 31.52 -45.91 -40.05
CA ALA A 40 30.29 -46.61 -39.68
C ALA A 40 29.04 -45.73 -39.70
N ASN A 41 28.94 -44.77 -40.62
CA ASN A 41 27.76 -43.91 -40.82
C ASN A 41 26.86 -44.52 -41.90
N ARG A 42 25.56 -44.20 -41.78
CA ARG A 42 24.55 -44.68 -42.73
C ARG A 42 23.64 -43.54 -43.20
N GLU A 43 23.47 -43.47 -44.49
CA GLU A 43 22.38 -42.71 -45.13
C GLU A 43 21.47 -43.67 -45.91
N PHE A 44 20.18 -43.56 -45.68
CA PHE A 44 19.19 -44.34 -46.41
C PHE A 44 18.03 -43.46 -46.86
N ASN A 45 17.73 -43.45 -48.14
CA ASN A 45 16.64 -42.66 -48.66
C ASN A 45 16.73 -41.18 -48.22
N ALA A 46 17.85 -40.53 -48.50
CA ALA A 46 18.12 -39.13 -48.15
C ALA A 46 18.67 -38.38 -49.38
N ASN A 47 18.40 -37.05 -49.45
CA ASN A 47 18.94 -36.15 -50.48
C ASN A 47 19.61 -34.95 -49.82
N GLY A 48 20.76 -34.49 -50.33
CA GLY A 48 21.49 -33.37 -49.83
C GLY A 48 21.94 -33.54 -48.38
N ALA A 49 22.05 -34.76 -47.91
CA ALA A 49 22.43 -35.07 -46.54
C ALA A 49 23.93 -34.96 -46.34
N LEU A 50 24.34 -34.54 -45.17
CA LEU A 50 25.77 -34.47 -44.76
C LEU A 50 26.00 -35.18 -43.43
N ILE A 51 26.88 -36.13 -43.44
CA ILE A 51 27.40 -36.75 -42.20
C ILE A 51 28.88 -36.49 -42.08
N PHE A 52 29.30 -36.03 -40.89
CA PHE A 52 30.70 -35.92 -40.51
C PHE A 52 30.88 -36.51 -39.12
N GLY A 53 31.54 -37.70 -39.03
CA GLY A 53 31.79 -38.33 -37.74
C GLY A 53 31.67 -39.84 -37.77
N ALA A 54 31.17 -40.45 -36.66
CA ALA A 54 31.10 -41.89 -36.54
C ALA A 54 29.75 -42.38 -36.01
N GLY A 55 29.21 -43.44 -36.63
CA GLY A 55 27.98 -44.08 -36.15
C GLY A 55 26.70 -43.24 -36.31
N ASN A 56 26.72 -42.22 -37.15
CA ASN A 56 25.54 -41.40 -37.39
C ASN A 56 24.61 -42.05 -38.44
N GLU A 57 23.33 -41.86 -38.29
CA GLU A 57 22.32 -42.38 -39.21
C GLU A 57 21.35 -41.27 -39.68
N ILE A 58 21.19 -41.10 -40.99
CA ILE A 58 20.17 -40.24 -41.60
C ILE A 58 19.32 -41.14 -42.51
N THR A 59 18.01 -41.20 -42.19
CA THR A 59 17.05 -42.00 -42.95
C THR A 59 15.85 -41.16 -43.37
N ASN A 60 15.30 -41.46 -44.51
CA ASN A 60 14.07 -40.81 -45.02
C ASN A 60 14.09 -39.26 -45.06
N SER A 61 15.30 -38.69 -45.19
CA SER A 61 15.48 -37.24 -45.29
C SER A 61 15.42 -36.81 -46.76
N VAL A 62 14.23 -36.79 -47.30
CA VAL A 62 13.97 -36.61 -48.72
C VAL A 62 13.04 -35.41 -48.97
N ALA A 63 13.48 -34.53 -49.85
CA ALA A 63 12.55 -33.75 -50.70
C ALA A 63 13.02 -33.95 -52.12
N ASP A 64 12.11 -34.08 -53.05
CA ASP A 64 12.41 -34.46 -54.43
C ASP A 64 13.28 -33.43 -55.13
N ILE A 65 14.44 -33.88 -55.62
CA ILE A 65 15.27 -33.07 -56.51
C ILE A 65 14.87 -33.39 -57.95
N TYR A 66 13.80 -32.76 -58.40
CA TYR A 66 13.31 -32.90 -59.76
C TYR A 66 14.38 -32.41 -60.76
N SER A 67 14.58 -33.08 -61.84
CA SER A 67 15.56 -32.70 -62.87
C SER A 67 17.04 -32.84 -62.46
N ALA A 68 17.35 -33.64 -61.45
CA ALA A 68 18.74 -34.00 -61.23
C ALA A 68 19.27 -34.71 -62.48
N PRO A 69 20.37 -34.29 -63.07
CA PRO A 69 20.92 -34.93 -64.26
C PRO A 69 21.40 -36.32 -63.89
N THR A 70 20.86 -37.35 -64.51
CA THR A 70 21.26 -38.76 -64.31
C THR A 70 22.30 -39.20 -65.30
N SER A 71 22.53 -38.44 -66.34
CA SER A 71 23.57 -38.70 -67.34
C SER A 71 23.82 -37.42 -68.16
N GLY A 72 25.05 -37.31 -68.71
CA GLY A 72 25.38 -36.48 -69.83
C GLY A 72 25.29 -34.97 -69.66
N GLY A 73 26.34 -34.34 -69.74
CA GLY A 73 26.62 -32.98 -70.18
C GLY A 73 27.79 -33.07 -71.12
N ASN A 74 27.94 -32.08 -71.99
CA ASN A 74 29.06 -32.04 -72.93
C ASN A 74 30.40 -31.76 -72.23
N SER A 75 30.34 -31.41 -70.92
CA SER A 75 31.52 -31.19 -70.08
C SER A 75 31.20 -31.37 -68.58
N PRO A 76 32.19 -31.69 -67.75
CA PRO A 76 32.01 -31.76 -66.28
C PRO A 76 31.45 -30.43 -65.70
N LYS A 77 31.81 -29.30 -66.25
CA LYS A 77 31.32 -27.99 -65.85
C LYS A 77 29.82 -27.80 -66.10
N GLU A 78 29.34 -28.26 -67.23
CA GLU A 78 27.92 -28.20 -67.55
C GLU A 78 27.12 -29.14 -66.63
N LEU A 79 27.60 -30.31 -66.37
CA LEU A 79 26.98 -31.26 -65.44
C LEU A 79 26.91 -30.68 -64.01
N GLN A 80 28.01 -30.07 -63.56
CA GLN A 80 28.03 -29.35 -62.28
C GLN A 80 26.99 -28.25 -62.20
N GLN A 81 26.88 -27.44 -63.24
CA GLN A 81 25.90 -26.34 -63.25
C GLN A 81 24.47 -26.86 -63.22
N ARG A 82 24.14 -27.89 -64.01
CA ARG A 82 22.80 -28.50 -63.99
C ARG A 82 22.44 -29.11 -62.62
N LEU A 83 23.38 -29.83 -62.00
CA LEU A 83 23.18 -30.40 -60.69
C LEU A 83 22.99 -29.30 -59.62
N MET A 84 23.80 -28.23 -59.68
CA MET A 84 23.67 -27.12 -58.78
C MET A 84 22.33 -26.41 -58.90
N ILE A 85 21.83 -26.21 -60.15
CA ILE A 85 20.51 -25.63 -60.38
C ILE A 85 19.41 -26.51 -59.82
N ALA A 86 19.46 -27.83 -60.06
CA ALA A 86 18.46 -28.77 -59.54
C ALA A 86 18.44 -28.86 -58.02
N ILE A 87 19.60 -28.85 -57.38
CA ILE A 87 19.76 -28.84 -55.91
C ILE A 87 19.17 -27.53 -55.34
N LYS A 88 19.52 -26.39 -55.94
CA LYS A 88 18.96 -25.08 -55.47
C LYS A 88 17.46 -25.01 -55.66
N ALA A 89 16.92 -25.45 -56.77
CA ALA A 89 15.49 -25.46 -57.04
C ALA A 89 14.69 -26.34 -56.05
N ALA A 90 15.32 -27.41 -55.58
CA ALA A 90 14.75 -28.32 -54.58
C ALA A 90 15.13 -27.90 -53.13
N GLU A 91 15.67 -26.72 -52.95
CA GLU A 91 16.15 -26.27 -51.62
C GLU A 91 17.03 -27.30 -50.94
N SER A 92 17.94 -27.90 -51.68
CA SER A 92 18.88 -28.95 -51.24
C SER A 92 18.21 -30.30 -50.85
N GLY A 93 16.98 -30.53 -51.26
CA GLY A 93 16.28 -31.77 -50.92
C GLY A 93 15.98 -31.93 -49.45
N GLY A 94 16.24 -33.05 -48.84
CA GLY A 94 16.09 -33.28 -47.40
C GLY A 94 17.04 -32.43 -46.53
N SER A 95 18.25 -32.24 -47.02
CA SER A 95 19.24 -31.28 -46.43
C SER A 95 19.44 -31.44 -44.93
N THR A 96 19.46 -32.67 -44.44
CA THR A 96 19.78 -32.98 -43.03
C THR A 96 21.29 -33.14 -42.83
N MET A 97 21.77 -32.56 -41.77
CA MET A 97 23.18 -32.64 -41.39
C MET A 97 23.37 -33.31 -40.02
N ALA A 98 24.26 -34.29 -39.92
CA ALA A 98 24.66 -34.89 -38.67
C ALA A 98 26.19 -34.83 -38.49
N ILE A 99 26.64 -34.10 -37.47
CA ILE A 99 28.04 -33.93 -37.13
C ILE A 99 28.30 -34.49 -35.74
N GLY A 100 29.26 -35.41 -35.60
CA GLY A 100 29.61 -35.97 -34.30
C GLY A 100 29.48 -37.50 -34.27
N GLY A 101 28.87 -38.04 -33.20
CA GLY A 101 28.81 -39.47 -33.02
C GLY A 101 27.44 -40.01 -32.60
N GLY A 102 26.98 -41.09 -33.23
CA GLY A 102 25.76 -41.79 -32.84
C GLY A 102 24.46 -40.97 -32.98
N ASN A 103 24.46 -39.89 -33.77
CA ASN A 103 23.24 -39.12 -34.00
C ASN A 103 22.32 -39.83 -34.96
N LYS A 104 21.02 -39.70 -34.73
CA LYS A 104 19.97 -40.30 -35.57
C LYS A 104 19.02 -39.26 -36.09
N ALA A 105 18.78 -39.27 -37.40
CA ALA A 105 17.74 -38.47 -38.06
C ALA A 105 16.85 -39.42 -38.91
N ASP A 106 15.55 -39.36 -38.71
CA ASP A 106 14.58 -40.14 -39.52
C ASP A 106 13.37 -39.28 -39.86
N TYR A 107 12.95 -39.28 -41.11
CA TYR A 107 11.92 -38.41 -41.63
C TYR A 107 12.13 -36.94 -41.28
N THR A 108 13.36 -36.44 -41.57
CA THR A 108 13.79 -35.09 -41.27
C THR A 108 14.01 -34.26 -42.53
N GLN A 109 13.83 -32.96 -42.47
CA GLN A 109 14.23 -32.02 -43.53
C GLN A 109 14.82 -30.75 -42.96
N LYS A 110 15.86 -30.19 -43.62
CA LYS A 110 16.50 -28.95 -43.26
C LYS A 110 16.90 -28.90 -41.76
N THR A 111 17.34 -30.04 -41.25
CA THR A 111 17.65 -30.27 -39.82
C THR A 111 19.13 -30.36 -39.62
N GLN A 112 19.63 -29.71 -38.61
CA GLN A 112 21.04 -29.79 -38.23
C GLN A 112 21.19 -30.47 -36.87
N ILE A 113 22.03 -31.49 -36.79
CA ILE A 113 22.33 -32.23 -35.57
C ILE A 113 23.84 -32.17 -35.34
N THR A 114 24.25 -31.63 -34.22
CA THR A 114 25.69 -31.55 -33.84
C THR A 114 25.86 -32.11 -32.44
N GLY A 115 26.81 -32.98 -32.26
CA GLY A 115 27.15 -33.57 -30.96
C GLY A 115 27.02 -35.08 -30.93
N VAL A 116 26.55 -35.64 -29.81
CA VAL A 116 26.61 -37.10 -29.59
C VAL A 116 25.25 -37.63 -29.14
N ASN A 117 24.81 -38.72 -29.75
CA ASN A 117 23.59 -39.46 -29.41
C ASN A 117 22.31 -38.60 -29.45
N ASN A 118 22.25 -37.56 -30.27
CA ASN A 118 21.02 -36.81 -30.48
C ASN A 118 20.11 -37.55 -31.48
N THR A 119 18.82 -37.47 -31.27
CA THR A 119 17.82 -38.11 -32.10
C THR A 119 16.79 -37.12 -32.57
N VAL A 120 16.55 -37.03 -33.87
CA VAL A 120 15.44 -36.25 -34.46
C VAL A 120 14.64 -37.17 -35.34
N THR A 121 13.36 -37.35 -35.02
CA THR A 121 12.50 -38.27 -35.73
C THR A 121 11.15 -37.62 -36.06
N GLY A 122 10.75 -37.78 -37.32
CA GLY A 122 9.41 -37.55 -37.79
C GLY A 122 8.74 -38.86 -38.19
N THR A 123 7.70 -38.76 -38.96
CA THR A 123 7.01 -39.83 -39.66
C THR A 123 6.79 -39.47 -41.13
N ALA A 124 6.30 -40.39 -41.94
CA ALA A 124 5.94 -40.08 -43.33
C ALA A 124 4.89 -38.96 -43.43
N ASP A 125 3.98 -38.92 -42.47
CA ASP A 125 2.88 -37.93 -42.42
C ASP A 125 3.31 -36.62 -41.70
N THR A 126 4.24 -36.71 -40.76
CA THR A 126 4.73 -35.58 -39.98
C THR A 126 6.24 -35.50 -40.01
N ILE A 127 6.76 -34.82 -41.02
CA ILE A 127 8.22 -34.68 -41.19
C ILE A 127 8.75 -33.65 -40.21
N ALA A 128 9.79 -34.00 -39.44
CA ALA A 128 10.47 -33.07 -38.52
C ALA A 128 11.38 -32.11 -39.31
N LYS A 129 11.03 -30.83 -39.38
CA LYS A 129 11.69 -29.84 -40.25
C LYS A 129 12.32 -28.72 -39.44
N LEU A 130 13.37 -28.12 -40.00
CA LEU A 130 13.97 -26.88 -39.50
C LEU A 130 14.40 -26.96 -38.01
N ASN A 131 14.86 -28.11 -37.58
CA ASN A 131 15.37 -28.29 -36.21
C ASN A 131 16.87 -28.05 -36.19
N TYR A 132 17.31 -27.31 -35.19
CA TYR A 132 18.72 -27.14 -34.84
C TYR A 132 18.96 -27.80 -33.49
N VAL A 133 19.65 -28.94 -33.47
CA VAL A 133 19.90 -29.74 -32.27
C VAL A 133 21.40 -29.83 -32.02
N SER A 134 21.87 -29.39 -30.87
CA SER A 134 23.28 -29.40 -30.53
C SER A 134 23.50 -29.87 -29.08
N GLY A 135 24.39 -30.82 -28.89
CA GLY A 135 24.76 -31.29 -27.57
C GLY A 135 24.75 -32.81 -27.42
N PHE A 136 24.17 -33.27 -26.30
CA PHE A 136 24.25 -34.70 -25.94
C PHE A 136 22.85 -35.25 -25.54
N LYS A 137 22.48 -36.38 -26.16
CA LYS A 137 21.24 -37.12 -25.87
C LYS A 137 19.95 -36.31 -25.98
N ASN A 138 19.92 -35.30 -26.83
CA ASN A 138 18.67 -34.58 -27.09
C ASN A 138 17.78 -35.39 -28.05
N THR A 139 16.47 -35.35 -27.81
CA THR A 139 15.48 -36.03 -28.63
C THR A 139 14.41 -35.03 -29.11
N VAL A 140 14.16 -35.00 -30.42
CA VAL A 140 13.07 -34.23 -31.01
C VAL A 140 12.19 -35.24 -31.78
N THR A 141 10.89 -35.27 -31.50
CA THR A 141 9.96 -36.23 -32.10
C THR A 141 8.72 -35.53 -32.67
N ASN A 142 8.47 -35.73 -33.95
CA ASN A 142 7.32 -35.20 -34.67
C ASN A 142 7.14 -33.68 -34.53
N ALA A 143 8.26 -32.95 -34.40
CA ALA A 143 8.27 -31.54 -34.09
C ALA A 143 9.22 -30.74 -35.00
N SER A 144 8.88 -29.49 -35.28
CA SER A 144 9.57 -28.64 -36.25
C SER A 144 9.88 -27.23 -35.68
N ASN A 145 10.79 -26.54 -36.34
CA ASN A 145 11.22 -25.16 -35.99
C ASN A 145 11.80 -25.02 -34.58
N ASN A 146 12.58 -26.02 -34.12
CA ASN A 146 13.10 -26.04 -32.77
C ASN A 146 14.59 -25.70 -32.76
N ILE A 147 15.01 -25.00 -31.73
CA ILE A 147 16.39 -24.78 -31.32
C ILE A 147 16.62 -25.50 -29.99
N VAL A 148 17.39 -26.58 -30.02
CA VAL A 148 17.66 -27.40 -28.84
C VAL A 148 19.17 -27.46 -28.64
N MET A 149 19.68 -26.86 -27.58
CA MET A 149 21.09 -26.78 -27.28
C MET A 149 21.36 -27.15 -25.82
N GLY A 150 22.05 -28.27 -25.62
CA GLY A 150 22.35 -28.77 -24.28
C GLY A 150 22.34 -30.27 -24.19
N ASN A 151 21.79 -30.80 -23.11
CA ASN A 151 21.72 -32.25 -22.91
C ASN A 151 20.37 -32.69 -22.35
N ASP A 152 20.01 -33.92 -22.70
CA ASP A 152 18.85 -34.67 -22.20
C ASP A 152 17.48 -33.99 -22.47
N HIS A 153 17.39 -33.07 -23.43
CA HIS A 153 16.12 -32.49 -23.87
C HIS A 153 15.26 -33.51 -24.63
N THR A 154 13.98 -33.54 -24.31
CA THR A 154 12.94 -34.23 -25.09
C THR A 154 11.94 -33.21 -25.57
N VAL A 155 11.84 -33.01 -26.89
CA VAL A 155 10.95 -32.01 -27.50
C VAL A 155 9.95 -32.72 -28.40
N THR A 156 8.66 -32.47 -28.15
CA THR A 156 7.55 -33.05 -28.92
C THR A 156 6.59 -32.00 -29.48
N ALA A 157 6.96 -30.73 -29.35
CA ALA A 157 6.15 -29.60 -29.81
C ALA A 157 6.98 -28.66 -30.71
N ASP A 158 6.27 -27.95 -31.60
CA ASP A 158 6.87 -27.02 -32.55
C ASP A 158 7.29 -25.69 -31.92
N ASN A 159 8.18 -24.99 -32.61
CA ASN A 159 8.60 -23.61 -32.26
C ASN A 159 9.19 -23.49 -30.86
N THR A 160 9.95 -24.47 -30.44
CA THR A 160 10.56 -24.51 -29.11
C THR A 160 12.02 -24.05 -29.16
N VAL A 161 12.38 -23.12 -28.29
CA VAL A 161 13.76 -22.75 -27.98
C VAL A 161 14.12 -23.34 -26.61
N ALA A 162 15.03 -24.32 -26.57
CA ALA A 162 15.48 -24.99 -25.37
C ALA A 162 17.01 -24.92 -25.30
N ILE A 163 17.57 -24.06 -24.47
CA ILE A 163 18.99 -23.83 -24.32
C ILE A 163 19.41 -24.09 -22.87
N GLY A 164 20.30 -25.03 -22.66
CA GLY A 164 20.79 -25.46 -21.34
C GLY A 164 20.75 -26.94 -21.21
N GLY A 165 21.07 -27.48 -20.03
CA GLY A 165 20.93 -28.89 -19.73
C GLY A 165 19.72 -29.17 -18.87
N LEU A 166 19.33 -30.43 -18.76
CA LEU A 166 18.33 -30.91 -17.83
C LEU A 166 18.96 -31.86 -16.80
N SER A 167 18.47 -31.80 -15.55
CA SER A 167 18.86 -32.74 -14.49
C SER A 167 18.17 -34.11 -14.61
N GLY A 168 17.17 -34.21 -15.50
CA GLY A 168 16.39 -35.40 -15.75
C GLY A 168 15.49 -35.25 -17.00
N ALA A 169 14.87 -36.33 -17.43
CA ALA A 169 13.99 -36.33 -18.58
C ALA A 169 12.78 -35.37 -18.33
N ASP A 170 12.63 -34.39 -19.18
CA ASP A 170 11.50 -33.47 -19.19
C ASP A 170 11.00 -33.26 -20.62
N ALA A 171 9.78 -33.68 -20.86
CA ALA A 171 9.20 -33.59 -22.18
C ALA A 171 8.65 -32.15 -22.42
N ARG A 172 9.23 -31.47 -23.41
CA ARG A 172 8.75 -30.18 -23.90
C ARG A 172 7.65 -30.39 -24.91
N SER A 173 6.43 -30.53 -24.39
CA SER A 173 5.23 -30.86 -25.15
C SER A 173 4.36 -29.65 -25.48
N VAL A 174 4.80 -28.44 -25.08
CA VAL A 174 4.07 -27.19 -25.30
C VAL A 174 4.77 -26.37 -26.38
N ALA A 175 4.02 -25.97 -27.41
CA ALA A 175 4.55 -25.23 -28.54
C ALA A 175 4.80 -23.74 -28.23
N ASN A 176 5.53 -23.09 -29.11
CA ASN A 176 5.81 -21.64 -29.06
C ASN A 176 6.51 -21.20 -27.77
N THR A 177 7.41 -22.02 -27.23
CA THR A 177 8.05 -21.78 -25.93
C THR A 177 9.53 -21.41 -26.05
N THR A 178 10.00 -20.64 -25.07
CA THR A 178 11.42 -20.31 -24.94
C THR A 178 11.90 -20.63 -23.53
N SER A 179 12.89 -21.52 -23.40
CA SER A 179 13.55 -21.81 -22.13
C SER A 179 15.07 -21.69 -22.29
N ILE A 180 15.67 -20.83 -21.49
CA ILE A 180 17.12 -20.59 -21.51
C ILE A 180 17.66 -20.71 -20.08
N GLY A 181 18.44 -21.75 -19.82
CA GLY A 181 19.04 -22.04 -18.54
C GLY A 181 18.95 -23.51 -18.16
N TYR A 182 19.84 -23.96 -17.28
CA TYR A 182 19.82 -25.33 -16.77
C TYR A 182 18.51 -25.55 -15.97
N ASP A 183 17.80 -26.64 -16.28
CA ASP A 183 16.48 -26.97 -15.70
C ASP A 183 15.40 -25.87 -15.87
N ALA A 184 15.55 -24.95 -16.82
CA ALA A 184 14.50 -23.99 -17.13
C ALA A 184 13.33 -24.67 -17.83
N LYS A 185 12.07 -24.41 -17.37
CA LYS A 185 10.86 -25.10 -17.83
C LYS A 185 9.77 -24.11 -18.24
N VAL A 186 9.02 -24.49 -19.27
CA VAL A 186 7.83 -23.75 -19.72
C VAL A 186 6.66 -24.69 -19.83
N ASN A 187 5.60 -24.43 -19.12
CA ASN A 187 4.40 -25.29 -19.06
C ASN A 187 3.18 -24.67 -19.77
N GLN A 188 3.35 -23.49 -20.35
CA GLN A 188 2.27 -22.75 -21.01
C GLN A 188 2.70 -22.31 -22.40
N GLU A 189 1.79 -22.42 -23.39
CA GLU A 189 2.03 -21.97 -24.75
C GLU A 189 2.36 -20.48 -24.83
N GLY A 190 3.42 -20.12 -25.54
CA GLY A 190 3.93 -18.76 -25.64
C GLY A 190 4.70 -18.27 -24.42
N GLY A 191 4.96 -19.15 -23.46
CA GLY A 191 5.71 -18.83 -22.25
C GLY A 191 7.22 -18.75 -22.45
N VAL A 192 7.88 -18.01 -21.56
CA VAL A 192 9.33 -17.81 -21.57
C VAL A 192 9.90 -18.07 -20.17
N ALA A 193 10.91 -18.93 -20.05
CA ALA A 193 11.64 -19.16 -18.82
C ALA A 193 13.12 -18.78 -19.00
N LEU A 194 13.62 -17.84 -18.20
CA LEU A 194 14.98 -17.33 -18.28
C LEU A 194 15.75 -17.57 -16.98
N GLY A 195 16.84 -18.30 -17.08
CA GLY A 195 17.75 -18.58 -15.98
C GLY A 195 17.60 -19.97 -15.38
N TYR A 196 18.60 -20.37 -14.59
CA TYR A 196 18.67 -21.64 -13.87
C TYR A 196 17.38 -21.93 -13.10
N LYS A 197 16.74 -23.07 -13.38
CA LYS A 197 15.51 -23.55 -12.73
C LYS A 197 14.33 -22.56 -12.79
N SER A 198 14.31 -21.65 -13.75
CA SER A 198 13.13 -20.82 -13.96
C SER A 198 11.97 -21.65 -14.48
N ASN A 199 10.74 -21.35 -14.03
CA ASN A 199 9.55 -22.10 -14.38
C ASN A 199 8.41 -21.16 -14.79
N ALA A 200 8.03 -21.18 -16.06
CA ALA A 200 6.93 -20.37 -16.58
C ALA A 200 5.62 -21.17 -16.55
N THR A 201 4.82 -20.91 -15.53
CA THR A 201 3.56 -21.63 -15.25
C THR A 201 2.30 -20.80 -15.43
N VAL A 202 2.44 -19.48 -15.55
CA VAL A 202 1.29 -18.55 -15.67
C VAL A 202 0.88 -18.44 -17.14
N ASP A 203 -0.35 -18.82 -17.43
CA ASP A 203 -0.92 -18.76 -18.78
C ASP A 203 -1.43 -17.35 -19.12
N LYS A 204 -1.75 -17.14 -20.41
CA LYS A 204 -2.51 -16.00 -20.90
C LYS A 204 -3.83 -15.87 -20.17
N GLY A 205 -4.33 -14.65 -20.05
CA GLY A 205 -5.60 -14.39 -19.36
C GLY A 205 -5.48 -14.20 -17.86
N ALA A 206 -4.28 -14.30 -17.27
CA ALA A 206 -4.06 -13.94 -15.89
C ALA A 206 -4.31 -12.44 -15.67
N ALA A 207 -5.15 -12.11 -14.68
CA ALA A 207 -5.43 -10.74 -14.28
C ALA A 207 -4.32 -10.20 -13.36
N GLY A 208 -3.91 -8.95 -13.57
CA GLY A 208 -2.96 -8.26 -12.72
C GLY A 208 -3.54 -7.94 -11.34
N TYR A 209 -2.70 -7.71 -10.36
CA TYR A 209 -3.09 -7.25 -9.03
C TYR A 209 -3.50 -5.78 -9.08
N ASP A 210 -4.68 -5.44 -8.56
CA ASP A 210 -5.16 -4.07 -8.40
C ASP A 210 -4.89 -3.58 -6.96
N PRO A 211 -3.98 -2.64 -6.77
CA PRO A 211 -3.64 -2.13 -5.45
C PRO A 211 -4.77 -1.30 -4.81
N THR A 212 -5.77 -0.86 -5.57
CA THR A 212 -6.90 -0.08 -5.03
C THR A 212 -7.93 -0.96 -4.36
N THR A 213 -8.12 -2.18 -4.86
CA THR A 213 -9.05 -3.17 -4.30
C THR A 213 -8.37 -4.22 -3.45
N GLY A 214 -7.04 -4.38 -3.57
CA GLY A 214 -6.27 -5.43 -2.91
C GLY A 214 -6.50 -6.83 -3.48
N THR A 215 -7.11 -6.94 -4.66
CA THR A 215 -7.46 -8.21 -5.33
C THR A 215 -6.99 -8.22 -6.78
N ALA A 216 -7.29 -9.28 -7.52
CA ALA A 216 -7.09 -9.30 -8.98
C ALA A 216 -8.00 -8.28 -9.65
N SER A 217 -7.48 -7.57 -10.67
CA SER A 217 -8.22 -6.60 -11.44
C SER A 217 -9.39 -7.24 -12.20
N THR A 218 -10.50 -6.54 -12.26
CA THR A 218 -11.67 -6.91 -13.07
C THR A 218 -11.61 -6.36 -14.49
N GLU A 219 -10.63 -5.52 -14.79
CA GLU A 219 -10.40 -4.96 -16.11
C GLU A 219 -10.01 -6.05 -17.13
N THR A 220 -10.50 -5.91 -18.37
CA THR A 220 -10.31 -6.91 -19.42
C THR A 220 -9.32 -6.49 -20.50
N ASN A 221 -8.84 -5.25 -20.45
CA ASN A 221 -7.87 -4.73 -21.42
C ASN A 221 -6.46 -5.32 -21.17
N SER A 222 -5.57 -5.16 -22.15
CA SER A 222 -4.22 -5.73 -22.13
C SER A 222 -3.28 -5.14 -21.09
N THR A 223 -3.63 -4.01 -20.49
CA THR A 223 -2.84 -3.40 -19.39
C THR A 223 -3.01 -4.21 -18.10
N TRP A 224 -4.22 -4.74 -17.85
CA TRP A 224 -4.55 -5.45 -16.62
C TRP A 224 -4.65 -6.96 -16.78
N LYS A 225 -4.76 -7.46 -18.02
CA LYS A 225 -4.91 -8.89 -18.29
C LYS A 225 -3.90 -9.35 -19.34
N ALA A 226 -3.08 -10.30 -18.97
CA ALA A 226 -2.04 -10.84 -19.86
C ALA A 226 -2.65 -11.45 -21.12
N THR A 227 -2.14 -11.09 -22.29
CA THR A 227 -2.60 -11.62 -23.61
C THR A 227 -1.78 -12.81 -24.06
N SER A 228 -0.62 -13.07 -23.46
CA SER A 228 0.27 -14.21 -23.68
C SER A 228 0.71 -14.79 -22.35
N ALA A 229 1.30 -16.00 -22.37
CA ALA A 229 1.86 -16.60 -21.18
C ALA A 229 3.06 -15.81 -20.65
N ALA A 230 3.35 -15.98 -19.38
CA ALA A 230 4.34 -15.16 -18.67
C ALA A 230 5.78 -15.41 -19.11
N VAL A 231 6.60 -14.37 -18.92
CA VAL A 231 8.06 -14.47 -18.84
C VAL A 231 8.42 -14.71 -17.38
N SER A 232 8.97 -15.88 -17.06
CA SER A 232 9.44 -16.21 -15.72
C SER A 232 10.97 -16.14 -15.62
N VAL A 233 11.43 -15.45 -14.59
CA VAL A 233 12.87 -15.40 -14.23
C VAL A 233 13.17 -16.21 -12.96
N GLY A 234 12.23 -17.00 -12.46
CA GLY A 234 12.36 -17.78 -11.25
C GLY A 234 11.35 -18.93 -11.15
N ASP A 235 11.25 -19.50 -9.96
CA ASP A 235 10.27 -20.50 -9.57
C ASP A 235 9.91 -20.29 -8.11
N VAL A 236 8.85 -19.54 -7.88
CA VAL A 236 8.38 -19.19 -6.53
C VAL A 236 7.99 -20.44 -5.72
N GLY A 237 7.43 -21.47 -6.39
CA GLY A 237 7.06 -22.73 -5.75
C GLY A 237 8.26 -23.47 -5.15
N ASN A 238 9.45 -23.29 -5.72
CA ASN A 238 10.72 -23.83 -5.26
C ASN A 238 11.63 -22.77 -4.59
N GLY A 239 11.08 -21.62 -4.21
CA GLY A 239 11.81 -20.56 -3.50
C GLY A 239 12.85 -19.81 -4.34
N ILE A 240 12.73 -19.84 -5.67
CA ILE A 240 13.68 -19.18 -6.58
C ILE A 240 13.08 -17.87 -7.06
N THR A 241 13.67 -16.74 -6.63
CA THR A 241 13.31 -15.41 -7.12
C THR A 241 14.55 -14.66 -7.62
N ARG A 242 14.34 -13.69 -8.53
CA ARG A 242 15.42 -12.84 -9.05
C ARG A 242 15.00 -11.38 -9.12
N GLN A 243 15.94 -10.49 -8.90
CA GLN A 243 15.77 -9.08 -9.21
C GLN A 243 15.98 -8.84 -10.70
N ILE A 244 15.16 -7.98 -11.29
CA ILE A 244 15.44 -7.43 -12.61
C ILE A 244 16.11 -6.07 -12.37
N THR A 245 17.41 -5.98 -12.63
CA THR A 245 18.22 -4.78 -12.38
C THR A 245 18.36 -3.95 -13.65
N SER A 246 18.76 -2.67 -13.48
CA SER A 246 19.04 -1.75 -14.61
C SER A 246 17.80 -1.48 -15.47
N VAL A 247 16.61 -1.54 -14.89
CA VAL A 247 15.36 -1.20 -15.56
C VAL A 247 15.23 0.33 -15.61
N ALA A 248 15.13 0.89 -16.81
CA ALA A 248 14.80 2.30 -17.00
C ALA A 248 13.37 2.60 -16.56
N ALA A 249 13.05 3.89 -16.39
CA ALA A 249 11.67 4.31 -16.12
C ALA A 249 10.75 3.94 -17.29
N GLY A 250 9.64 3.30 -16.99
CA GLY A 250 8.61 2.97 -17.97
C GLY A 250 7.94 4.23 -18.53
N ILE A 251 7.49 4.16 -19.79
CA ILE A 251 6.81 5.24 -20.51
C ILE A 251 5.33 4.93 -20.68
N ALA A 252 5.00 3.65 -20.95
CA ALA A 252 3.64 3.18 -21.15
C ALA A 252 3.12 2.42 -19.93
N ASP A 253 1.81 2.31 -19.82
CA ASP A 253 1.14 1.60 -18.71
C ASP A 253 1.48 0.10 -18.64
N THR A 254 2.03 -0.46 -19.73
CA THR A 254 2.47 -1.86 -19.79
C THR A 254 3.94 -2.05 -19.51
N ASP A 255 4.70 -0.98 -19.26
CA ASP A 255 6.13 -1.07 -18.96
C ASP A 255 6.39 -1.41 -17.49
N ALA A 256 7.56 -1.96 -17.23
CA ALA A 256 8.00 -2.23 -15.86
C ALA A 256 8.29 -0.92 -15.12
N VAL A 257 7.82 -0.81 -13.89
CA VAL A 257 8.08 0.32 -13.00
C VAL A 257 9.39 0.08 -12.23
N ASN A 258 10.29 1.06 -12.23
CA ASN A 258 11.48 1.00 -11.38
C ASN A 258 11.25 1.64 -9.98
N VAL A 259 12.17 1.36 -9.06
CA VAL A 259 12.08 1.84 -7.67
C VAL A 259 12.07 3.37 -7.57
N ALA A 260 12.70 4.09 -8.52
CA ALA A 260 12.73 5.55 -8.51
C ALA A 260 11.34 6.13 -8.80
N GLN A 261 10.62 5.59 -9.79
CA GLN A 261 9.24 5.97 -10.10
C GLN A 261 8.31 5.71 -8.92
N LEU A 262 8.43 4.54 -8.27
CA LEU A 262 7.62 4.20 -7.09
C LEU A 262 7.89 5.16 -5.93
N LYS A 263 9.17 5.45 -5.62
CA LYS A 263 9.54 6.42 -4.57
C LYS A 263 8.96 7.81 -4.85
N GLN A 264 9.00 8.27 -6.11
CA GLN A 264 8.46 9.57 -6.49
C GLN A 264 6.93 9.61 -6.37
N ALA A 265 6.23 8.56 -6.77
CA ALA A 265 4.79 8.45 -6.63
C ALA A 265 4.35 8.47 -5.15
N VAL A 266 5.04 7.71 -4.29
CA VAL A 266 4.78 7.68 -2.84
C VAL A 266 5.07 9.04 -2.19
N ALA A 267 6.19 9.70 -2.54
CA ALA A 267 6.50 11.03 -2.03
C ALA A 267 5.44 12.07 -2.45
N GLY A 268 4.95 11.98 -3.69
CA GLY A 268 3.85 12.82 -4.18
C GLY A 268 2.55 12.63 -3.37
N ALA A 269 2.19 11.39 -3.08
CA ALA A 269 1.03 11.07 -2.24
C ALA A 269 1.21 11.58 -0.80
N SER A 270 2.36 11.35 -0.18
CA SER A 270 2.68 11.82 1.17
C SER A 270 2.60 13.35 1.27
N ASN A 271 3.13 14.08 0.28
CA ASN A 271 3.05 15.54 0.25
C ASN A 271 1.60 16.04 0.16
N ARG A 272 0.73 15.33 -0.57
CA ARG A 272 -0.71 15.66 -0.64
C ARG A 272 -1.41 15.41 0.68
N ILE A 273 -1.09 14.31 1.35
CA ILE A 273 -1.63 13.95 2.68
C ILE A 273 -1.21 14.99 3.72
N ASN A 274 0.07 15.39 3.72
CA ASN A 274 0.56 16.42 4.65
C ASN A 274 -0.15 17.76 4.42
N LYS A 275 -0.27 18.20 3.15
CA LYS A 275 -1.03 19.42 2.82
C LYS A 275 -2.49 19.35 3.26
N LEU A 276 -3.13 18.17 3.14
CA LEU A 276 -4.49 17.96 3.63
C LEU A 276 -4.53 18.04 5.17
N GLY A 277 -3.57 17.44 5.86
CA GLY A 277 -3.40 17.55 7.30
C GLY A 277 -3.30 19.01 7.76
N ASP A 278 -2.43 19.79 7.14
CA ASP A 278 -2.27 21.22 7.42
C ASP A 278 -3.58 22.01 7.22
N ARG A 279 -4.35 21.66 6.18
CA ARG A 279 -5.66 22.29 5.93
C ARG A 279 -6.66 21.93 7.01
N VAL A 280 -6.72 20.66 7.41
CA VAL A 280 -7.60 20.20 8.50
C VAL A 280 -7.25 20.91 9.81
N ASP A 281 -5.96 21.06 10.11
CA ASP A 281 -5.52 21.75 11.31
C ASP A 281 -5.92 23.24 11.31
N ARG A 282 -5.83 23.92 10.15
CA ARG A 282 -6.34 25.30 9.99
C ARG A 282 -7.85 25.39 10.12
N VAL A 283 -8.60 24.46 9.53
CA VAL A 283 -10.06 24.38 9.72
C VAL A 283 -10.40 24.19 11.20
N GLY A 284 -9.67 23.30 11.89
CA GLY A 284 -9.85 23.10 13.34
C GLY A 284 -9.60 24.37 14.16
N ALA A 285 -8.54 25.11 13.84
CA ALA A 285 -8.24 26.39 14.49
C ALA A 285 -9.33 27.43 14.22
N GLY A 286 -9.82 27.54 12.98
CA GLY A 286 -10.91 28.42 12.60
C GLY A 286 -12.22 28.09 13.31
N ALA A 287 -12.57 26.81 13.41
CA ALA A 287 -13.74 26.35 14.14
C ALA A 287 -13.63 26.67 15.65
N ALA A 288 -12.46 26.45 16.25
CA ALA A 288 -12.21 26.80 17.64
C ALA A 288 -12.33 28.32 17.88
N ALA A 289 -11.82 29.14 16.95
CA ALA A 289 -11.95 30.59 17.04
C ALA A 289 -13.41 31.04 16.95
N LEU A 290 -14.20 30.46 16.03
CA LEU A 290 -15.64 30.74 15.92
C LEU A 290 -16.41 30.27 17.14
N ALA A 291 -16.05 29.13 17.72
CA ALA A 291 -16.68 28.62 18.93
C ALA A 291 -16.40 29.49 20.17
N ALA A 292 -15.34 30.30 20.15
CA ALA A 292 -15.02 31.26 21.21
C ALA A 292 -15.84 32.54 21.14
N LEU A 293 -16.65 32.74 20.09
CA LEU A 293 -17.51 33.94 19.96
C LEU A 293 -18.76 33.78 20.82
N HIS A 294 -18.86 34.56 21.88
CA HIS A 294 -20.02 34.57 22.77
C HIS A 294 -20.54 35.98 22.92
N PRO A 295 -21.86 36.18 22.83
CA PRO A 295 -22.48 37.47 23.17
C PRO A 295 -22.45 37.70 24.69
N GLN A 296 -22.44 38.95 25.11
CA GLN A 296 -22.63 39.35 26.49
C GLN A 296 -24.06 39.03 26.98
N ASP A 297 -24.33 39.24 28.27
CA ASP A 297 -25.69 39.16 28.78
C ASP A 297 -26.60 40.21 28.07
N PHE A 298 -27.89 39.86 27.85
CA PHE A 298 -28.80 40.77 27.15
C PHE A 298 -28.98 42.09 27.90
N ASP A 299 -28.74 43.19 27.20
CA ASP A 299 -29.08 44.56 27.64
C ASP A 299 -30.21 45.11 26.75
N PRO A 300 -31.35 45.56 27.31
CA PRO A 300 -32.45 46.12 26.53
C PRO A 300 -32.08 47.42 25.78
N ASP A 301 -31.06 48.15 26.25
CA ASP A 301 -30.62 49.41 25.64
C ASP A 301 -29.57 49.17 24.54
N ASP A 302 -28.74 48.12 24.68
CA ASP A 302 -27.71 47.75 23.74
C ASP A 302 -28.03 46.40 23.10
N LYS A 303 -28.49 46.40 21.86
CA LYS A 303 -28.95 45.21 21.13
C LYS A 303 -27.87 44.53 20.29
N TRP A 304 -26.72 45.17 20.18
CA TRP A 304 -25.60 44.66 19.39
C TRP A 304 -24.42 44.30 20.29
N ASP A 305 -23.95 43.06 20.14
CA ASP A 305 -22.72 42.60 20.73
C ASP A 305 -21.69 42.29 19.63
N PHE A 306 -20.43 42.58 19.89
CA PHE A 306 -19.33 42.21 19.05
C PHE A 306 -18.36 41.35 19.87
N ALA A 307 -17.95 40.24 19.31
CA ALA A 307 -17.00 39.35 19.96
C ALA A 307 -15.80 39.05 19.03
N ALA A 308 -14.65 38.85 19.65
CA ALA A 308 -13.47 38.34 18.98
C ALA A 308 -13.00 37.05 19.67
N GLY A 309 -12.62 36.10 18.89
CA GLY A 309 -12.14 34.80 19.37
C GLY A 309 -10.79 34.44 18.77
N TYR A 310 -10.01 33.67 19.50
CA TYR A 310 -8.77 33.08 19.02
C TYR A 310 -8.85 31.57 19.19
N GLY A 311 -8.45 30.85 18.17
CA GLY A 311 -8.40 29.39 18.17
C GLY A 311 -7.00 28.89 17.81
N ASN A 312 -6.58 27.85 18.50
CA ASN A 312 -5.40 27.07 18.15
C ASN A 312 -5.78 25.61 18.05
N TYR A 313 -5.32 24.94 17.00
CA TYR A 313 -5.47 23.51 16.85
C TYR A 313 -4.20 22.94 16.23
N LYS A 314 -3.49 22.07 16.95
CA LYS A 314 -2.25 21.41 16.50
C LYS A 314 -1.20 22.37 15.92
N GLY A 315 -1.07 23.55 16.47
CA GLY A 315 -0.12 24.57 16.01
C GLY A 315 -0.61 25.46 14.88
N ALA A 316 -1.78 25.22 14.32
CA ALA A 316 -2.47 26.17 13.44
C ALA A 316 -3.25 27.19 14.30
N HIS A 317 -3.30 28.43 13.82
CA HIS A 317 -3.91 29.55 14.53
C HIS A 317 -4.94 30.23 13.66
N ALA A 318 -6.02 30.68 14.28
CA ALA A 318 -7.04 31.50 13.62
C ALA A 318 -7.59 32.53 14.60
N VAL A 319 -8.05 33.64 14.05
CA VAL A 319 -8.85 34.65 14.75
C VAL A 319 -10.24 34.67 14.18
N ALA A 320 -11.24 34.92 15.01
CA ALA A 320 -12.61 35.11 14.56
C ALA A 320 -13.16 36.42 15.08
N VAL A 321 -14.04 37.03 14.30
CA VAL A 321 -14.85 38.16 14.71
C VAL A 321 -16.31 37.83 14.44
N GLY A 322 -17.18 38.28 15.32
CA GLY A 322 -18.60 38.04 15.18
C GLY A 322 -19.43 39.22 15.72
N ALA A 323 -20.61 39.36 15.15
CA ALA A 323 -21.64 40.29 15.60
C ALA A 323 -22.90 39.51 15.97
N PHE A 324 -23.51 39.91 17.05
CA PHE A 324 -24.76 39.35 17.55
C PHE A 324 -25.79 40.45 17.63
N TYR A 325 -26.98 40.25 17.09
CA TYR A 325 -28.10 41.15 17.20
C TYR A 325 -29.20 40.49 18.02
N ARG A 326 -29.60 41.16 19.10
CA ARG A 326 -30.59 40.64 20.06
C ARG A 326 -31.74 41.61 20.16
N PRO A 327 -32.81 41.46 19.33
CA PRO A 327 -33.98 42.32 19.38
C PRO A 327 -34.70 42.26 20.72
N ASN A 328 -34.63 41.10 21.39
CA ASN A 328 -35.19 40.83 22.72
C ASN A 328 -34.35 39.71 23.41
N GLU A 329 -34.64 39.42 24.68
CA GLU A 329 -33.89 38.41 25.45
C GLU A 329 -34.08 36.95 24.97
N ASP A 330 -35.10 36.72 24.14
CA ASP A 330 -35.47 35.37 23.65
C ASP A 330 -34.92 35.08 22.25
N THR A 331 -34.42 36.08 21.52
CA THR A 331 -34.01 35.93 20.14
C THR A 331 -32.59 36.50 19.94
N THR A 332 -31.72 35.73 19.29
CA THR A 332 -30.39 36.16 18.91
C THR A 332 -30.12 35.80 17.46
N PHE A 333 -29.69 36.75 16.66
CA PHE A 333 -29.08 36.56 15.35
C PHE A 333 -27.59 36.71 15.50
N SER A 334 -26.82 35.83 14.83
CA SER A 334 -25.38 35.92 14.86
C SER A 334 -24.78 35.77 13.46
N VAL A 335 -23.72 36.49 13.22
CA VAL A 335 -22.84 36.31 12.05
C VAL A 335 -21.41 36.38 12.53
N GLY A 336 -20.60 35.45 12.06
CA GLY A 336 -19.18 35.39 12.41
C GLY A 336 -18.33 34.95 11.25
N GLY A 337 -17.07 35.35 11.27
CA GLY A 337 -16.06 34.89 10.31
C GLY A 337 -14.78 34.60 11.03
N SER A 338 -14.14 33.49 10.66
CA SER A 338 -12.77 33.18 11.10
C SER A 338 -11.78 33.34 9.98
N PHE A 339 -10.59 33.83 10.31
CA PHE A 339 -9.49 34.13 9.42
C PHE A 339 -8.22 33.55 9.98
N GLY A 340 -7.47 32.81 9.15
CA GLY A 340 -6.20 32.22 9.55
C GLY A 340 -5.72 31.19 8.56
N GLY A 341 -4.47 31.31 8.13
CA GLY A 341 -3.80 30.31 7.31
C GLY A 341 -4.37 30.00 5.92
N GLY A 342 -5.33 30.81 5.42
CA GLY A 342 -5.95 30.63 4.10
C GLY A 342 -7.22 29.78 4.05
N GLU A 343 -7.68 29.24 5.19
CA GLU A 343 -8.97 28.54 5.32
C GLU A 343 -9.93 29.43 6.12
N ASN A 344 -10.62 30.34 5.40
CA ASN A 344 -11.56 31.25 6.03
C ASN A 344 -12.94 30.59 6.13
N MET A 345 -13.64 30.83 7.25
CA MET A 345 -14.98 30.31 7.47
C MET A 345 -15.93 31.43 7.85
N VAL A 346 -17.16 31.25 7.49
CA VAL A 346 -18.26 32.16 7.89
C VAL A 346 -19.36 31.32 8.50
N ASN A 347 -19.93 31.79 9.59
CA ASN A 347 -21.12 31.19 10.17
C ASN A 347 -22.23 32.25 10.31
N VAL A 348 -23.46 31.81 10.19
CA VAL A 348 -24.66 32.59 10.46
C VAL A 348 -25.55 31.71 11.31
N GLY A 349 -26.11 32.27 12.34
CA GLY A 349 -26.99 31.56 13.26
C GLY A 349 -28.18 32.40 13.72
N VAL A 350 -29.23 31.71 14.08
CA VAL A 350 -30.36 32.27 14.81
C VAL A 350 -30.71 31.34 15.96
N SER A 351 -30.90 31.88 17.12
CA SER A 351 -31.39 31.12 18.27
C SER A 351 -32.57 31.84 18.89
N TRP A 352 -33.55 31.07 19.34
CA TRP A 352 -34.71 31.60 20.06
C TRP A 352 -35.10 30.64 21.18
N LYS A 353 -35.64 31.20 22.26
CA LYS A 353 -36.16 30.41 23.37
C LYS A 353 -37.62 30.04 23.09
N LEU A 354 -37.94 28.76 23.31
CA LEU A 354 -39.31 28.25 23.24
C LEU A 354 -39.82 28.02 24.66
N GLY A 355 -41.03 28.50 24.95
CA GLY A 355 -41.68 28.33 26.26
C GLY A 355 -42.67 29.41 26.60
N GLN A 356 -43.29 29.34 27.80
CA GLN A 356 -44.21 30.38 28.26
C GLN A 356 -43.46 31.70 28.51
N LYS A 357 -43.97 32.77 27.95
CA LYS A 357 -43.46 34.12 28.22
C LYS A 357 -43.86 34.54 29.61
N ASN A 358 -42.89 34.75 30.49
CA ASN A 358 -43.10 35.46 31.73
C ASN A 358 -42.87 36.97 31.47
N THR A 359 -43.62 37.81 32.16
CA THR A 359 -43.47 39.28 32.10
C THR A 359 -42.21 39.76 32.81
N ILE A 360 -41.47 38.88 33.45
CA ILE A 360 -40.25 39.21 34.20
C ILE A 360 -39.04 38.86 33.32
N SER A 361 -38.14 39.82 33.08
CA SER A 361 -36.90 39.63 32.38
C SER A 361 -36.01 38.59 33.11
N ARG A 362 -35.33 37.73 32.34
CA ARG A 362 -34.36 36.75 32.86
C ARG A 362 -32.91 37.22 32.69
N SER A 363 -32.71 38.36 32.04
CA SER A 363 -31.37 38.93 31.88
C SER A 363 -30.90 39.53 33.21
N ARG A 364 -29.69 39.17 33.64
CA ARG A 364 -29.06 39.73 34.83
C ARG A 364 -28.95 41.26 34.74
N VAL A 365 -28.62 41.77 33.54
CA VAL A 365 -28.47 43.21 33.29
C VAL A 365 -29.81 43.92 33.40
N SER A 366 -30.85 43.34 32.79
CA SER A 366 -32.21 43.88 32.87
C SER A 366 -32.72 43.88 34.31
N ILE A 367 -32.56 42.75 35.03
CA ILE A 367 -32.94 42.66 36.45
C ILE A 367 -32.16 43.66 37.30
N ALA A 368 -30.84 43.82 37.06
CA ALA A 368 -30.02 44.79 37.79
C ALA A 368 -30.49 46.23 37.51
N LYS A 369 -30.86 46.58 36.28
CA LYS A 369 -31.42 47.90 35.91
C LYS A 369 -32.76 48.13 36.57
N ASP A 370 -33.63 47.12 36.55
CA ASP A 370 -34.95 47.21 37.20
C ASP A 370 -34.80 47.35 38.73
N MET A 371 -33.82 46.60 39.33
CA MET A 371 -33.52 46.76 40.75
C MET A 371 -32.95 48.16 41.07
N LEU A 372 -32.09 48.71 40.20
CA LEU A 372 -31.56 50.05 40.37
C LEU A 372 -32.68 51.11 40.26
N ALA A 373 -33.59 50.94 39.27
CA ALA A 373 -34.77 51.81 39.10
C ALA A 373 -35.68 51.70 40.30
N MET A 374 -35.97 50.50 40.83
CA MET A 374 -36.73 50.30 42.06
C MET A 374 -36.02 50.91 43.26
N LYS A 375 -34.72 50.76 43.40
CA LYS A 375 -33.93 51.39 44.46
C LYS A 375 -34.07 52.92 44.39
N ASN A 376 -33.94 53.52 43.22
CA ASN A 376 -34.13 54.96 43.02
C ASN A 376 -35.55 55.39 43.34
N GLN A 377 -36.59 54.61 42.96
CA GLN A 377 -37.97 54.88 43.32
C GLN A 377 -38.18 54.77 44.84
N ILE A 378 -37.60 53.75 45.48
CA ILE A 378 -37.67 53.62 46.94
C ILE A 378 -36.98 54.79 47.60
N GLU A 379 -35.82 55.26 47.12
CA GLU A 379 -35.10 56.41 47.66
C GLU A 379 -36.00 57.72 47.50
N VAL A 380 -36.60 57.89 46.34
CA VAL A 380 -37.52 59.00 46.10
C VAL A 380 -38.75 58.93 47.01
N LEU A 381 -39.32 57.70 47.17
CA LEU A 381 -40.47 57.52 48.08
C LEU A 381 -40.05 57.65 49.55
N THR A 382 -38.86 57.17 49.93
CA THR A 382 -38.33 57.37 51.28
C THR A 382 -38.13 58.85 51.59
N LYS A 383 -37.54 59.63 50.65
CA LYS A 383 -37.38 61.09 50.79
C LYS A 383 -38.72 61.77 50.85
N LYS A 384 -39.71 61.32 50.09
CA LYS A 384 -41.10 61.82 50.21
C LYS A 384 -41.72 61.47 51.57
N LEU A 385 -41.53 60.25 52.07
CA LEU A 385 -42.00 59.80 53.36
C LEU A 385 -41.34 60.57 54.48
N GLU A 386 -39.99 60.76 54.41
CA GLU A 386 -39.22 61.58 55.34
C GLU A 386 -39.70 63.05 55.34
N SER A 387 -40.15 63.57 54.20
CA SER A 387 -40.76 64.89 54.10
C SER A 387 -42.17 64.99 54.73
N TYR A 388 -42.83 63.82 54.92
CA TYR A 388 -44.12 63.73 55.62
C TYR A 388 -43.95 63.39 57.12
N GLU A 389 -42.83 62.75 57.53
CA GLU A 389 -42.56 62.34 58.91
C GLU A 389 -41.53 63.23 59.63
N SER A 390 -41.28 64.46 59.17
CA SER A 390 -40.35 65.34 59.85
C SER A 390 -40.86 65.68 61.27
N GLY A 391 -40.72 64.68 62.14
CA GLY A 391 -41.15 64.74 63.54
C GLY A 391 -40.62 63.69 64.50
N LYS A 392 -39.90 62.59 64.07
CA LYS A 392 -39.18 61.66 65.02
C LYS A 392 -38.20 60.73 64.38
N PRO A 393 -37.08 60.40 65.04
CA PRO A 393 -35.99 59.58 64.46
C PRO A 393 -36.19 58.08 64.63
N ALA A 394 -35.93 57.29 63.58
CA ALA A 394 -35.88 55.81 63.64
C ALA A 394 -34.47 55.23 63.54
N ARG A 395 -34.28 54.22 64.34
CA ARG A 395 -33.05 53.51 64.72
C ARG A 395 -32.62 52.54 63.60
N ALA A 396 -31.36 52.52 63.23
CA ALA A 396 -30.75 51.64 62.27
C ALA A 396 -30.63 50.17 62.80
N VAL A 397 -30.93 49.18 61.93
CA VAL A 397 -30.59 47.77 62.12
C VAL A 397 -29.64 47.37 61.01
N SER A 398 -28.42 47.04 61.38
CA SER A 398 -27.41 46.44 60.47
C SER A 398 -27.53 44.92 60.47
N VAL A 399 -27.58 44.30 59.28
CA VAL A 399 -27.41 42.87 59.10
C VAL A 399 -26.06 42.64 58.41
N SER A 400 -25.10 42.07 59.16
CA SER A 400 -23.79 41.65 58.65
C SER A 400 -23.86 40.23 58.12
N ALA A 401 -23.52 40.01 56.84
CA ALA A 401 -23.15 38.69 56.32
C ALA A 401 -21.76 38.38 56.85
N GLY A 402 -21.63 37.29 57.62
CA GLY A 402 -20.37 36.90 58.26
C GLY A 402 -19.32 36.46 57.22
N ALA A 403 -18.22 37.17 57.14
CA ALA A 403 -17.02 36.73 56.48
C ALA A 403 -16.39 35.59 57.29
N ILE A 404 -15.98 34.49 56.60
CA ILE A 404 -15.22 33.41 57.24
C ILE A 404 -13.84 33.95 57.58
N THR A 405 -13.56 34.12 58.86
CA THR A 405 -12.22 34.54 59.39
C THR A 405 -11.67 33.43 60.28
N PHE A 406 -10.38 33.15 60.14
CA PHE A 406 -9.68 32.17 60.98
C PHE A 406 -8.93 32.89 62.10
N PRO A 407 -9.15 32.54 63.38
CA PRO A 407 -8.52 33.22 64.50
C PRO A 407 -7.00 33.16 64.52
N ASP A 408 -6.43 32.06 63.98
CA ASP A 408 -5.01 31.78 63.87
C ASP A 408 -4.35 32.42 62.62
N VAL A 409 -5.14 33.09 61.73
CA VAL A 409 -4.65 33.86 60.57
C VAL A 409 -5.23 35.27 60.64
N PRO A 410 -4.75 36.12 61.55
CA PRO A 410 -5.28 37.49 61.69
C PRO A 410 -4.87 38.35 60.49
N GLU A 411 -5.51 39.52 60.36
CA GLU A 411 -5.36 40.42 59.19
C GLU A 411 -3.91 40.88 58.94
N ASN A 412 -3.06 40.88 59.94
CA ASN A 412 -1.64 41.21 59.86
C ASN A 412 -0.75 40.01 59.52
N HIS A 413 -1.32 38.78 59.37
CA HIS A 413 -0.56 37.59 59.00
C HIS A 413 -0.23 37.60 57.51
N TRP A 414 0.98 37.26 57.12
CA TRP A 414 1.45 37.29 55.72
C TRP A 414 0.56 36.46 54.76
N ALA A 415 -0.05 35.38 55.25
CA ALA A 415 -0.89 34.49 54.45
C ALA A 415 -2.35 34.93 54.42
N TYR A 416 -2.78 35.93 55.17
CA TYR A 416 -4.18 36.30 55.35
C TYR A 416 -4.92 36.54 54.03
N ALA A 417 -4.33 37.30 53.10
CA ALA A 417 -4.96 37.61 51.82
C ALA A 417 -5.18 36.38 50.96
N TYR A 418 -4.27 35.43 50.97
CA TYR A 418 -4.35 34.19 50.22
C TYR A 418 -5.39 33.24 50.82
N VAL A 419 -5.32 33.01 52.14
CA VAL A 419 -6.25 32.14 52.87
C VAL A 419 -7.67 32.67 52.80
N LYS A 420 -7.86 33.98 52.97
CA LYS A 420 -9.14 34.62 52.81
C LYS A 420 -9.70 34.47 51.37
N SER A 421 -8.89 34.70 50.34
CA SER A 421 -9.30 34.53 48.94
C SER A 421 -9.74 33.11 48.64
N LEU A 422 -9.09 32.10 49.19
CA LEU A 422 -9.47 30.69 49.01
C LEU A 422 -10.73 30.33 49.81
N ALA A 423 -10.87 30.88 51.00
CA ALA A 423 -12.07 30.69 51.83
C ALA A 423 -13.31 31.38 51.23
N ASP A 424 -13.16 32.60 50.75
CA ASP A 424 -14.26 33.34 50.08
C ASP A 424 -14.75 32.66 48.78
N LYS A 425 -13.84 31.94 48.10
CA LYS A 425 -14.19 31.11 46.92
C LYS A 425 -14.73 29.72 47.27
N GLY A 426 -14.79 29.40 48.58
CA GLY A 426 -15.24 28.09 49.05
C GLY A 426 -14.27 26.95 48.78
N TYR A 427 -13.03 27.23 48.39
CA TYR A 427 -12.01 26.21 48.16
C TYR A 427 -11.39 25.69 49.47
N LEU A 428 -11.39 26.53 50.48
CA LEU A 428 -10.84 26.25 51.78
C LEU A 428 -11.90 26.34 52.86
N GLN A 429 -11.93 25.38 53.75
CA GLN A 429 -12.75 25.37 54.96
C GLN A 429 -11.83 24.99 56.14
N GLY A 430 -11.80 25.80 57.19
CA GLY A 430 -11.01 25.51 58.37
C GLY A 430 -11.36 24.19 59.06
N TYR A 431 -10.62 23.87 60.08
CA TYR A 431 -10.89 22.71 60.92
C TYR A 431 -12.17 22.92 61.75
N SER A 432 -12.64 21.85 62.38
CA SER A 432 -13.86 21.87 63.18
C SER A 432 -13.81 22.80 64.40
N ASP A 433 -12.64 23.25 64.83
CA ASP A 433 -12.40 24.22 65.88
C ASP A 433 -12.39 25.68 65.36
N GLY A 434 -12.57 25.87 64.04
CA GLY A 434 -12.58 27.19 63.39
C GLY A 434 -11.19 27.74 63.03
N GLU A 435 -10.14 27.01 63.25
CA GLU A 435 -8.75 27.43 62.93
C GLU A 435 -8.31 26.94 61.56
N PHE A 436 -7.32 27.61 60.94
CA PHE A 436 -6.69 27.22 59.67
C PHE A 436 -5.50 26.26 59.89
N LYS A 437 -4.76 26.40 60.97
CA LYS A 437 -3.60 25.58 61.37
C LYS A 437 -2.46 25.54 60.34
N GLY A 438 -2.09 26.71 59.82
CA GLY A 438 -1.12 26.86 58.75
C GLY A 438 0.29 26.37 59.07
N ASP A 439 0.67 26.29 60.33
CA ASP A 439 1.98 25.83 60.77
C ASP A 439 2.10 24.30 60.94
N ARG A 440 0.99 23.56 60.69
CA ARG A 440 0.95 22.10 60.76
C ARG A 440 1.18 21.44 59.38
N ALA A 441 1.93 20.35 59.35
CA ALA A 441 2.05 19.55 58.15
C ALA A 441 0.66 19.00 57.73
N MET A 442 0.25 19.26 56.50
CA MET A 442 -1.00 18.80 55.93
C MET A 442 -0.88 17.35 55.51
N THR A 443 -1.87 16.53 55.77
CA THR A 443 -1.96 15.16 55.27
C THR A 443 -2.37 15.15 53.82
N CYS A 444 -2.02 14.08 53.08
CA CYS A 444 -2.48 13.87 51.69
C CYS A 444 -4.01 13.93 51.54
N TYR A 445 -4.75 13.46 52.57
CA TYR A 445 -6.21 13.51 52.58
C TYR A 445 -6.77 14.93 52.72
N GLU A 446 -6.14 15.77 53.57
CA GLU A 446 -6.54 17.17 53.72
C GLU A 446 -6.29 17.95 52.43
N TYR A 447 -5.15 17.69 51.78
CA TYR A 447 -4.84 18.31 50.50
C TYR A 447 -5.82 17.85 49.39
N ALA A 448 -6.11 16.55 49.30
CA ALA A 448 -7.12 16.00 48.38
C ALA A 448 -8.51 16.62 48.62
N ALA A 449 -8.91 16.86 49.88
CA ALA A 449 -10.16 17.52 50.21
C ALA A 449 -10.23 18.98 49.70
N ILE A 450 -9.11 19.70 49.73
CA ILE A 450 -9.01 21.07 49.19
C ILE A 450 -9.12 21.04 47.67
N ILE A 451 -8.39 20.17 46.99
CA ILE A 451 -8.47 19.98 45.53
C ILE A 451 -9.92 19.67 45.10
N TYR A 452 -10.55 18.76 45.81
CA TYR A 452 -11.93 18.38 45.52
C TYR A 452 -12.91 19.55 45.66
N ARG A 453 -12.83 20.32 46.75
CA ARG A 453 -13.69 21.48 46.94
C ARG A 453 -13.40 22.59 45.91
N ALA A 454 -12.13 22.78 45.55
CA ALA A 454 -11.76 23.72 44.49
C ALA A 454 -12.42 23.33 43.15
N LEU A 455 -12.37 22.05 42.78
CA LEU A 455 -13.02 21.56 41.57
C LEU A 455 -14.55 21.71 41.62
N GLN A 456 -15.18 21.44 42.77
CA GLN A 456 -16.62 21.61 42.93
C GLN A 456 -17.07 23.08 42.85
N ASN A 457 -16.23 23.99 43.31
CA ASN A 457 -16.52 25.43 43.31
C ASN A 457 -15.95 26.16 42.07
N GLY A 458 -15.67 25.39 40.99
CA GLY A 458 -15.38 25.98 39.67
C GLY A 458 -13.94 26.45 39.46
N ALA A 459 -12.97 25.90 40.19
CA ALA A 459 -11.56 26.17 39.91
C ALA A 459 -11.18 25.72 38.49
N PRO A 460 -10.40 26.48 37.73
CA PRO A 460 -10.00 26.13 36.38
C PRO A 460 -9.20 24.82 36.37
N SER A 461 -9.55 23.90 35.45
CA SER A 461 -8.85 22.63 35.23
C SER A 461 -7.64 22.84 34.33
N ASP A 462 -6.67 23.62 34.75
CA ASP A 462 -5.42 23.82 34.04
C ASP A 462 -4.42 22.66 34.26
N GLY A 463 -3.28 22.70 33.58
CA GLY A 463 -2.25 21.66 33.69
C GLY A 463 -1.71 21.46 35.11
N THR A 464 -1.81 22.44 35.98
CA THR A 464 -1.39 22.37 37.40
C THR A 464 -2.43 21.61 38.22
N MET A 465 -3.71 21.90 38.01
CA MET A 465 -4.81 21.18 38.65
C MET A 465 -4.85 19.72 38.20
N ALA A 466 -4.65 19.44 36.90
CA ALA A 466 -4.58 18.08 36.36
C ALA A 466 -3.46 17.24 37.00
N ARG A 467 -2.29 17.83 37.24
CA ARG A 467 -1.18 17.17 37.96
C ARG A 467 -1.54 16.86 39.40
N SER A 468 -2.18 17.80 40.07
CA SER A 468 -2.62 17.60 41.46
C SER A 468 -3.65 16.49 41.56
N VAL A 469 -4.59 16.40 40.63
CA VAL A 469 -5.58 15.32 40.56
C VAL A 469 -4.93 13.96 40.25
N ASP A 470 -3.92 13.91 39.38
CA ASP A 470 -3.17 12.68 39.09
C ASP A 470 -2.33 12.20 40.28
N GLU A 471 -1.69 13.12 41.01
CA GLU A 471 -0.83 12.81 42.15
C GLU A 471 -1.61 12.35 43.38
N PHE A 472 -2.76 12.94 43.64
CA PHE A 472 -3.63 12.63 44.80
C PHE A 472 -4.87 11.81 44.41
N GLY A 473 -4.87 11.13 43.26
CA GLY A 473 -5.99 10.31 42.76
C GLY A 473 -6.48 9.26 43.78
N PRO A 474 -5.62 8.46 44.42
CA PRO A 474 -6.01 7.48 45.42
C PRO A 474 -6.68 8.08 46.66
N GLU A 475 -6.24 9.28 47.09
CA GLU A 475 -6.78 9.99 48.24
C GLU A 475 -8.10 10.70 47.88
N LEU A 476 -8.22 11.25 46.68
CA LEU A 476 -9.46 11.85 46.17
C LEU A 476 -10.61 10.83 46.13
N VAL A 477 -10.35 9.61 45.70
CA VAL A 477 -11.34 8.51 45.71
C VAL A 477 -11.84 8.22 47.12
N LYS A 478 -10.95 8.26 48.12
CA LYS A 478 -11.31 7.98 49.53
C LYS A 478 -12.05 9.13 50.20
N VAL A 479 -11.74 10.39 49.85
CA VAL A 479 -12.40 11.58 50.42
C VAL A 479 -13.88 11.66 50.04
N GLN A 480 -14.28 11.02 48.91
CA GLN A 480 -15.61 11.29 48.37
C GLN A 480 -16.48 10.09 48.07
N ASN A 481 -16.04 8.83 48.26
CA ASN A 481 -16.77 7.71 47.71
C ASN A 481 -17.04 7.85 46.18
N ILE A 482 -16.20 8.58 45.46
CA ILE A 482 -16.34 8.76 44.01
C ILE A 482 -15.70 7.57 43.32
N ASP A 483 -16.44 6.55 43.22
CA ASP A 483 -16.18 5.33 42.48
C ASP A 483 -16.36 5.51 40.94
N ARG A 484 -16.55 6.74 40.44
CA ARG A 484 -17.02 6.96 39.07
C ARG A 484 -15.93 7.24 38.03
N PHE A 485 -14.76 7.73 38.42
CA PHE A 485 -13.75 8.14 37.47
C PHE A 485 -12.36 7.61 37.82
N ARG A 486 -11.68 7.06 36.83
CA ARG A 486 -10.29 6.65 36.90
C ARG A 486 -9.47 7.45 35.89
N VAL A 487 -8.29 7.93 36.31
CA VAL A 487 -7.36 8.62 35.42
C VAL A 487 -6.32 7.62 34.95
N ASP A 488 -6.32 7.34 33.64
CA ASP A 488 -5.39 6.39 33.02
C ASP A 488 -4.42 7.12 32.10
N ARG A 489 -3.14 6.73 32.14
CA ARG A 489 -2.15 7.16 31.17
C ARG A 489 -2.33 6.43 29.87
N ILE A 490 -2.42 7.16 28.77
CA ILE A 490 -2.61 6.61 27.43
C ILE A 490 -1.28 6.46 26.68
N SER A 491 -0.25 7.23 27.04
CA SER A 491 1.09 7.15 26.47
C SER A 491 2.17 7.51 27.50
N GLY A 492 3.37 6.94 27.32
CA GLY A 492 4.49 7.07 28.22
C GLY A 492 4.73 5.80 29.07
N LYS A 493 5.96 5.60 29.54
CA LYS A 493 6.29 4.50 30.48
C LYS A 493 5.75 4.84 31.86
N ASP A 494 5.13 3.87 32.51
CA ASP A 494 4.48 4.00 33.84
C ASP A 494 5.37 4.62 34.96
N ASN A 495 6.68 4.70 34.75
CA ASN A 495 7.64 5.22 35.71
C ASN A 495 8.23 6.60 35.34
N ASP A 496 7.84 7.22 34.23
CA ASP A 496 8.35 8.55 33.85
C ASP A 496 7.30 9.64 34.08
N ARG A 497 7.25 10.14 35.31
CA ARG A 497 6.32 11.19 35.76
C ARG A 497 6.47 12.51 35.01
N ASN A 498 7.57 12.72 34.28
CA ASN A 498 7.87 13.97 33.58
C ASN A 498 7.47 13.95 32.08
N LYS A 499 7.04 12.80 31.55
CA LYS A 499 6.68 12.61 30.14
C LYS A 499 5.27 12.05 29.94
N VAL A 500 4.29 12.63 30.60
CA VAL A 500 2.89 12.29 30.37
C VAL A 500 2.43 13.00 29.10
N GLU A 501 2.32 12.29 28.00
CA GLU A 501 1.86 12.85 26.72
C GLU A 501 0.32 12.91 26.63
N ARG A 502 -0.38 11.95 27.25
CA ARG A 502 -1.84 11.91 27.28
C ARG A 502 -2.36 11.30 28.57
N VAL A 503 -3.40 11.91 29.12
CA VAL A 503 -4.15 11.41 30.28
C VAL A 503 -5.63 11.28 29.88
N ARG A 504 -6.26 10.16 30.20
CA ARG A 504 -7.67 9.91 29.98
C ARG A 504 -8.38 9.67 31.30
N ILE A 505 -9.54 10.28 31.45
CA ILE A 505 -10.45 10.01 32.56
C ILE A 505 -11.48 8.98 32.04
N ASN A 506 -11.51 7.78 32.59
CA ASN A 506 -12.41 6.72 32.22
C ASN A 506 -13.45 6.45 33.30
N ASP A 507 -14.63 6.00 32.86
CA ASP A 507 -15.66 5.49 33.76
C ASP A 507 -15.20 4.15 34.38
N LYS A 508 -15.50 3.93 35.65
CA LYS A 508 -15.11 2.74 36.41
C LYS A 508 -15.55 1.42 35.75
N ASP A 509 -16.72 1.42 35.13
CA ASP A 509 -17.26 0.22 34.48
C ASP A 509 -16.46 -0.27 33.28
N ASN A 510 -15.66 0.60 32.66
CA ASN A 510 -14.76 0.24 31.56
C ASN A 510 -13.34 -0.14 32.01
N ALA A 511 -12.96 0.16 33.25
CA ALA A 511 -11.65 -0.16 33.81
C ALA A 511 -11.50 -1.64 34.21
N GLU A 512 -12.60 -2.32 34.55
CA GLU A 512 -12.59 -3.72 35.01
C GLU A 512 -12.25 -4.73 33.90
N LYS A 513 -12.41 -4.36 32.63
CA LYS A 513 -12.19 -5.26 31.48
C LYS A 513 -10.74 -5.32 30.97
N ASN A 514 -9.81 -4.56 31.50
CA ASN A 514 -8.38 -4.52 31.08
C ASN A 514 -8.16 -4.44 29.55
N ASP A 515 -9.14 -3.96 28.80
CA ASP A 515 -9.11 -3.86 27.33
C ASP A 515 -9.06 -2.39 26.93
N TYR A 516 -7.91 -1.77 27.18
CA TYR A 516 -7.68 -0.38 26.81
C TYR A 516 -7.36 -0.30 25.32
N ARG A 517 -8.23 0.38 24.57
CA ARG A 517 -8.05 0.63 23.14
C ARG A 517 -7.93 2.13 22.87
N ASP A 518 -7.09 2.49 21.90
CA ASP A 518 -7.04 3.86 21.40
C ASP A 518 -8.28 4.18 20.54
N VAL A 519 -8.37 5.42 20.08
CA VAL A 519 -9.48 5.88 19.23
C VAL A 519 -9.56 5.15 17.87
N TYR A 520 -8.53 4.39 17.50
CA TYR A 520 -8.45 3.56 16.30
C TYR A 520 -8.68 2.07 16.57
N GLY A 521 -9.02 1.71 17.80
CA GLY A 521 -9.30 0.33 18.22
C GLY A 521 -8.07 -0.53 18.53
N SER A 522 -6.86 0.05 18.52
CA SER A 522 -5.64 -0.67 18.86
C SER A 522 -5.48 -0.87 20.36
N ARG A 523 -5.07 -2.06 20.78
CA ARG A 523 -4.83 -2.37 22.20
C ARG A 523 -3.64 -1.57 22.71
N ILE A 524 -3.85 -0.78 23.76
CA ILE A 524 -2.78 -0.02 24.41
C ILE A 524 -2.17 -0.96 25.45
N ALA A 525 -0.89 -1.28 25.29
CA ALA A 525 -0.15 -2.09 26.24
C ALA A 525 -0.14 -1.42 27.63
N LYS A 526 -0.28 -2.27 28.67
CA LYS A 526 -0.16 -1.87 30.10
C LYS A 526 1.15 -1.16 30.39
#